data_fe705016ecf358a760c1fd9de092aad3
#
_entry.id   fe705016ecf358a760c1fd9de092aad3
#
_cell.length_a   1.000
_cell.length_b   1.000
_cell.length_c   1.000
_cell.angle_alpha   90.00
_cell.angle_beta   90.00
_cell.angle_gamma   90.00
#
_symmetry.space_group_name_H-M   'P 1'
#
loop_
_entity.id
_entity.type
_entity.pdbx_description
1 polymer ?
#
loop_
_entity_poly.entity_id
_entity_poly.type
_entity_poly.pdbx_seq_one_letter_code
_entity_poly.pdbx_strand_id
1 'polypeptide(L)'
;MSRFDPKPDAPAEFRGEFKHIKTATPGIHFCEHIPLIAKHSDKLAIVRSVNHNQGGHQQGMYVNMTGHNPVGGIKAKGRNNWPSLASMVSRFHTPVAGIPAAVRMPYSMYDNGTQMAGEGAGWLGSKYDPILVRTPAGQPYGGVNRYTDRELNLKLNLEKSRVDDRRTLLEQLDNTLGQRRGSETEYDQLDRYRRMAADMLLGSPVRKAYDLEKEDPRIRDMYGDHMGGQTLLLSRRLVEAGVPVVQALCSAGDLAGGGGDNWDTHRGHFPKMKDRLLPVFDRAVSALLADLEMRGMLDETLVVFLTDFGRTPKINNNGGRDHHPGVYSLALAGGGIRGGQVYGSSDRKGAEPASNACSPADIHATVFKAMGIDPRTELHDVLGRPFQICDGEPLPLF
;
A
#
# COMPACT_ATOMS: atom_id res chain seq x y z
N MET A 1 -9.32 -15.03 -13.02
CA MET A 1 -9.52 -13.80 -13.77
C MET A 1 -9.45 -12.60 -12.88
N SER A 2 -8.93 -11.49 -13.41
CA SER A 2 -8.80 -10.24 -12.69
C SER A 2 -10.17 -9.63 -12.36
N ARG A 3 -10.26 -8.95 -11.24
CA ARG A 3 -11.41 -8.13 -10.85
C ARG A 3 -11.75 -7.07 -11.90
N PHE A 4 -10.71 -6.53 -12.54
CA PHE A 4 -10.77 -5.44 -13.50
C PHE A 4 -10.63 -5.86 -14.96
N ASP A 5 -10.43 -7.16 -15.24
CA ASP A 5 -10.28 -7.71 -16.59
C ASP A 5 -11.03 -9.05 -16.72
N PRO A 6 -12.36 -9.05 -16.65
CA PRO A 6 -13.16 -10.24 -16.89
C PRO A 6 -13.02 -10.67 -18.35
N LYS A 7 -12.98 -11.99 -18.59
CA LYS A 7 -12.89 -12.59 -19.92
C LYS A 7 -14.15 -13.43 -20.19
N PRO A 8 -15.28 -12.78 -20.48
CA PRO A 8 -16.57 -13.48 -20.59
C PRO A 8 -16.59 -14.55 -21.69
N ASP A 9 -15.83 -14.34 -22.75
CA ASP A 9 -15.78 -15.24 -23.91
C ASP A 9 -14.70 -16.33 -23.80
N ALA A 10 -13.93 -16.35 -22.69
CA ALA A 10 -12.95 -17.39 -22.47
C ALA A 10 -13.63 -18.73 -22.13
N PRO A 11 -13.00 -19.90 -22.44
CA PRO A 11 -13.50 -21.20 -22.02
C PRO A 11 -13.73 -21.27 -20.50
N ALA A 12 -14.68 -22.11 -20.05
CA ALA A 12 -15.14 -22.16 -18.66
C ALA A 12 -14.01 -22.41 -17.66
N GLU A 13 -13.03 -23.25 -18.01
CA GLU A 13 -11.86 -23.55 -17.17
C GLU A 13 -10.90 -22.36 -16.98
N PHE A 14 -11.03 -21.31 -17.82
CA PHE A 14 -10.33 -20.04 -17.70
C PHE A 14 -11.23 -18.97 -17.08
N ARG A 15 -12.43 -18.81 -17.62
CA ARG A 15 -13.40 -17.80 -17.18
C ARG A 15 -13.83 -17.99 -15.72
N GLY A 16 -14.08 -19.24 -15.32
CA GLY A 16 -14.67 -19.57 -14.04
C GLY A 16 -16.17 -19.23 -13.98
N GLU A 17 -16.70 -19.19 -12.77
CA GLU A 17 -18.15 -19.04 -12.54
C GLU A 17 -18.64 -17.60 -12.40
N PHE A 18 -17.72 -16.64 -12.16
CA PHE A 18 -18.11 -15.24 -11.96
C PHE A 18 -18.50 -14.57 -13.28
N LYS A 19 -19.57 -13.78 -13.20
CA LYS A 19 -20.05 -12.95 -14.30
C LYS A 19 -19.36 -11.59 -14.28
N HIS A 20 -19.57 -10.83 -15.33
CA HIS A 20 -19.16 -9.44 -15.41
C HIS A 20 -20.38 -8.51 -15.35
N ILE A 21 -20.15 -7.30 -14.88
CA ILE A 21 -21.15 -6.23 -14.84
C ILE A 21 -20.65 -5.01 -15.60
N LYS A 22 -21.59 -4.21 -16.09
CA LYS A 22 -21.30 -2.87 -16.61
C LYS A 22 -20.82 -1.97 -15.47
N THR A 23 -19.98 -1.01 -15.80
CA THR A 23 -19.49 0.01 -14.85
C THR A 23 -20.10 1.37 -15.20
N ALA A 24 -19.80 2.41 -14.43
CA ALA A 24 -20.18 3.78 -14.76
C ALA A 24 -19.55 4.27 -16.07
N THR A 25 -18.42 3.68 -16.48
CA THR A 25 -17.74 4.04 -17.74
C THR A 25 -18.18 3.09 -18.86
N PRO A 26 -18.76 3.59 -19.95
CA PRO A 26 -19.16 2.76 -21.07
C PRO A 26 -17.99 1.92 -21.64
N GLY A 27 -18.25 0.64 -21.95
CA GLY A 27 -17.26 -0.27 -22.51
C GLY A 27 -16.32 -0.92 -21.47
N ILE A 28 -16.28 -0.44 -20.23
CA ILE A 28 -15.52 -1.06 -19.14
C ILE A 28 -16.43 -2.01 -18.35
N HIS A 29 -15.96 -3.23 -18.13
CA HIS A 29 -16.66 -4.24 -17.35
C HIS A 29 -15.77 -4.73 -16.21
N PHE A 30 -16.39 -4.96 -15.04
CA PHE A 30 -15.74 -5.54 -13.86
C PHE A 30 -16.41 -6.86 -13.45
N CYS A 31 -15.78 -7.60 -12.54
CA CYS A 31 -16.36 -8.75 -11.89
C CYS A 31 -17.63 -8.35 -11.12
N GLU A 32 -18.68 -9.19 -11.18
CA GLU A 32 -19.98 -8.94 -10.51
C GLU A 32 -19.87 -8.75 -8.98
N HIS A 33 -18.79 -9.20 -8.35
CA HIS A 33 -18.57 -9.10 -6.90
C HIS A 33 -17.82 -7.84 -6.46
N ILE A 34 -17.67 -6.84 -7.36
CA ILE A 34 -17.19 -5.50 -7.03
C ILE A 34 -18.12 -4.41 -7.58
N PRO A 35 -19.44 -4.48 -7.28
CA PRO A 35 -20.43 -3.56 -7.84
C PRO A 35 -20.30 -2.13 -7.31
N LEU A 36 -19.77 -1.93 -6.11
CA LEU A 36 -19.57 -0.59 -5.55
C LEU A 36 -18.41 0.13 -6.23
N ILE A 37 -17.27 -0.54 -6.41
CA ILE A 37 -16.13 0.00 -7.17
C ILE A 37 -16.53 0.27 -8.62
N ALA A 38 -17.39 -0.56 -9.21
CA ALA A 38 -17.87 -0.35 -10.59
C ALA A 38 -18.55 1.02 -10.79
N LYS A 39 -19.15 1.59 -9.76
CA LYS A 39 -19.74 2.92 -9.78
C LYS A 39 -18.72 4.06 -9.85
N HIS A 40 -17.46 3.78 -9.49
CA HIS A 40 -16.36 4.75 -9.51
C HIS A 40 -15.37 4.50 -10.66
N SER A 41 -15.76 3.71 -11.66
CA SER A 41 -14.88 3.40 -12.79
C SER A 41 -14.46 4.63 -13.60
N ASP A 42 -15.25 5.68 -13.59
CA ASP A 42 -14.97 7.00 -14.16
C ASP A 42 -13.76 7.69 -13.51
N LYS A 43 -13.40 7.31 -12.29
CA LYS A 43 -12.25 7.82 -11.52
C LYS A 43 -11.00 6.93 -11.66
N LEU A 44 -11.15 5.74 -12.22
CA LEU A 44 -10.10 4.73 -12.29
C LEU A 44 -9.41 4.69 -13.64
N ALA A 45 -8.09 4.72 -13.67
CA ALA A 45 -7.28 4.25 -14.78
C ALA A 45 -6.92 2.79 -14.52
N ILE A 46 -7.39 1.88 -15.37
CA ILE A 46 -7.15 0.45 -15.24
C ILE A 46 -5.98 0.06 -16.14
N VAL A 47 -4.95 -0.54 -15.58
CA VAL A 47 -3.81 -1.09 -16.31
C VAL A 47 -3.96 -2.61 -16.37
N ARG A 48 -4.12 -3.19 -17.57
CA ARG A 48 -4.43 -4.62 -17.79
C ARG A 48 -3.26 -5.45 -18.32
N SER A 49 -2.09 -4.86 -18.39
CA SER A 49 -0.91 -5.44 -19.06
C SER A 49 0.35 -5.45 -18.21
N VAL A 50 0.21 -5.27 -16.90
CA VAL A 50 1.35 -5.34 -15.99
C VAL A 50 1.89 -6.76 -15.94
N ASN A 51 3.21 -6.92 -16.03
CA ASN A 51 3.85 -8.22 -15.98
C ASN A 51 5.26 -8.15 -15.39
N HIS A 52 5.73 -9.27 -14.89
CA HIS A 52 7.11 -9.52 -14.48
C HIS A 52 7.37 -11.03 -14.45
N ASN A 53 8.58 -11.45 -14.06
CA ASN A 53 8.99 -12.86 -14.11
C ASN A 53 9.12 -13.55 -12.73
N GLN A 54 8.67 -12.91 -11.66
CA GLN A 54 8.82 -13.40 -10.27
C GLN A 54 7.55 -14.11 -9.80
N GLY A 55 7.57 -15.43 -9.70
CA GLY A 55 6.39 -16.25 -9.32
C GLY A 55 6.28 -16.59 -7.82
N GLY A 56 7.23 -16.20 -6.99
CA GLY A 56 7.16 -16.35 -5.53
C GLY A 56 6.70 -15.08 -4.84
N HIS A 57 5.94 -15.18 -3.74
CA HIS A 57 5.44 -14.01 -2.99
C HIS A 57 6.54 -13.04 -2.57
N GLN A 58 7.64 -13.56 -2.03
CA GLN A 58 8.78 -12.75 -1.59
C GLN A 58 9.33 -11.87 -2.72
N GLN A 59 9.57 -12.48 -3.87
CA GLN A 59 10.16 -11.81 -5.03
C GLN A 59 9.14 -10.94 -5.78
N GLY A 60 7.92 -11.43 -5.97
CA GLY A 60 6.84 -10.70 -6.66
C GLY A 60 6.45 -9.43 -5.89
N MET A 61 6.30 -9.54 -4.56
CA MET A 61 6.03 -8.38 -3.72
C MET A 61 7.20 -7.40 -3.75
N TYR A 62 8.45 -7.91 -3.67
CA TYR A 62 9.63 -7.05 -3.76
C TYR A 62 9.64 -6.21 -5.04
N VAL A 63 9.40 -6.83 -6.20
CA VAL A 63 9.36 -6.13 -7.50
C VAL A 63 8.28 -5.06 -7.53
N ASN A 64 7.08 -5.39 -7.05
CA ASN A 64 5.97 -4.45 -7.05
C ASN A 64 6.14 -3.30 -6.03
N MET A 65 6.83 -3.55 -4.92
CA MET A 65 7.07 -2.53 -3.90
C MET A 65 8.26 -1.62 -4.22
N THR A 66 9.24 -2.10 -4.98
CA THR A 66 10.49 -1.37 -5.25
C THR A 66 10.65 -0.92 -6.70
N GLY A 67 9.93 -1.51 -7.65
CA GLY A 67 10.12 -1.31 -9.09
C GLY A 67 11.32 -2.08 -9.66
N HIS A 68 12.07 -2.83 -8.84
CA HIS A 68 13.31 -3.48 -9.23
C HIS A 68 13.30 -4.97 -8.96
N ASN A 69 13.95 -5.76 -9.83
CA ASN A 69 14.15 -7.18 -9.57
C ASN A 69 15.10 -7.39 -8.38
N PRO A 70 14.86 -8.41 -7.55
CA PRO A 70 15.76 -8.74 -6.47
C PRO A 70 17.13 -9.19 -7.02
N VAL A 71 18.20 -8.65 -6.45
CA VAL A 71 19.58 -9.05 -6.76
C VAL A 71 20.16 -9.79 -5.58
N GLY A 72 20.45 -11.08 -5.76
CA GLY A 72 20.93 -11.94 -4.67
C GLY A 72 19.84 -12.31 -3.67
N GLY A 73 20.24 -12.62 -2.45
CA GLY A 73 19.30 -12.95 -1.36
C GLY A 73 18.65 -11.70 -0.79
N ILE A 74 17.32 -11.57 -0.91
CA ILE A 74 16.55 -10.49 -0.30
C ILE A 74 16.23 -10.83 1.16
N LYS A 75 16.34 -9.82 2.05
CA LYS A 75 15.99 -9.92 3.47
C LYS A 75 15.05 -8.79 3.84
N ALA A 76 14.08 -9.02 4.70
CA ALA A 76 13.07 -8.04 5.09
C ALA A 76 13.63 -6.65 5.46
N LYS A 77 14.78 -6.62 6.15
CA LYS A 77 15.47 -5.39 6.58
C LYS A 77 16.85 -5.22 5.93
N GLY A 78 17.03 -5.77 4.71
CA GLY A 78 18.30 -5.69 4.01
C GLY A 78 18.65 -4.27 3.60
N ARG A 79 19.83 -3.78 3.98
CA ARG A 79 20.31 -2.45 3.59
C ARG A 79 20.81 -2.39 2.14
N ASN A 80 20.93 -3.54 1.48
CA ASN A 80 21.22 -3.63 0.05
C ASN A 80 19.94 -3.77 -0.80
N ASN A 81 18.77 -3.81 -0.18
CA ASN A 81 17.50 -3.80 -0.90
C ASN A 81 17.29 -2.44 -1.58
N TRP A 82 16.56 -2.46 -2.68
CA TRP A 82 15.97 -1.25 -3.22
C TRP A 82 14.94 -0.69 -2.23
N PRO A 83 14.85 0.64 -2.11
CA PRO A 83 13.83 1.29 -1.28
C PRO A 83 12.43 0.99 -1.81
N SER A 84 11.46 0.86 -0.90
CA SER A 84 10.05 0.83 -1.30
C SER A 84 9.63 2.13 -1.98
N LEU A 85 8.60 2.07 -2.80
CA LEU A 85 7.97 3.26 -3.40
C LEU A 85 7.65 4.32 -2.33
N ALA A 86 7.09 3.90 -1.20
CA ALA A 86 6.78 4.79 -0.09
C ALA A 86 8.03 5.48 0.49
N SER A 87 9.11 4.74 0.69
CA SER A 87 10.39 5.29 1.17
C SER A 87 11.02 6.22 0.14
N MET A 88 10.94 5.86 -1.14
CA MET A 88 11.48 6.67 -2.22
C MET A 88 10.75 8.01 -2.33
N VAL A 89 9.41 8.00 -2.35
CA VAL A 89 8.60 9.24 -2.38
C VAL A 89 8.85 10.07 -1.13
N SER A 90 8.93 9.46 0.05
CA SER A 90 9.16 10.18 1.30
C SER A 90 10.51 10.93 1.33
N ARG A 91 11.50 10.48 0.54
CA ARG A 91 12.81 11.15 0.42
C ARG A 91 12.71 12.54 -0.20
N PHE A 92 11.69 12.77 -1.02
CA PHE A 92 11.47 14.06 -1.72
C PHE A 92 10.54 15.01 -0.95
N HIS A 93 9.93 14.55 0.13
CA HIS A 93 9.09 15.42 0.96
C HIS A 93 9.90 16.17 2.00
N THR A 94 9.56 17.44 2.20
CA THR A 94 10.11 18.26 3.30
C THR A 94 9.55 17.75 4.62
N PRO A 95 10.39 17.36 5.58
CA PRO A 95 9.91 16.92 6.88
C PRO A 95 9.11 18.01 7.60
N VAL A 96 7.94 17.65 8.13
CA VAL A 96 7.11 18.50 8.97
C VAL A 96 7.10 17.92 10.38
N ALA A 97 7.32 18.76 11.39
CA ALA A 97 7.36 18.32 12.77
C ALA A 97 6.04 17.61 13.17
N GLY A 98 6.15 16.45 13.78
CA GLY A 98 5.01 15.64 14.20
C GLY A 98 4.23 14.95 13.08
N ILE A 99 4.69 15.05 11.83
CA ILE A 99 4.08 14.36 10.67
C ILE A 99 5.10 13.38 10.09
N PRO A 100 4.84 12.07 10.12
CA PRO A 100 5.70 11.08 9.48
C PRO A 100 5.68 11.22 7.97
N ALA A 101 6.84 11.08 7.32
CA ALA A 101 6.93 11.15 5.86
C ALA A 101 6.28 9.94 5.16
N ALA A 102 6.21 8.79 5.83
CA ALA A 102 5.51 7.60 5.35
C ALA A 102 4.99 6.77 6.52
N VAL A 103 3.80 6.20 6.34
CA VAL A 103 3.17 5.26 7.29
C VAL A 103 2.83 3.97 6.56
N ARG A 104 3.00 2.84 7.24
CA ARG A 104 2.62 1.53 6.76
C ARG A 104 1.72 0.84 7.79
N MET A 105 0.64 0.20 7.34
CA MET A 105 -0.35 -0.42 8.22
C MET A 105 -1.12 -1.55 7.52
N PRO A 106 -1.79 -2.45 8.24
CA PRO A 106 -1.87 -2.55 9.70
C PRO A 106 -0.73 -3.40 10.29
N TYR A 107 0.09 -4.03 9.47
CA TYR A 107 1.26 -4.85 9.85
C TYR A 107 2.19 -5.03 8.65
N SER A 108 3.37 -5.60 8.91
CA SER A 108 4.28 -6.02 7.83
C SER A 108 3.72 -7.22 7.08
N MET A 109 4.01 -7.32 5.80
CA MET A 109 3.64 -8.49 5.01
C MET A 109 4.50 -9.70 5.37
N TYR A 110 3.85 -10.86 5.39
CA TYR A 110 4.49 -12.15 5.69
C TYR A 110 4.09 -13.19 4.65
N ASP A 111 5.04 -14.07 4.35
CA ASP A 111 4.81 -15.29 3.59
C ASP A 111 5.33 -16.47 4.41
N ASN A 112 4.45 -17.42 4.75
CA ASN A 112 4.76 -18.60 5.55
C ASN A 112 5.59 -18.28 6.82
N GLY A 113 5.22 -17.23 7.56
CA GLY A 113 5.90 -16.79 8.78
C GLY A 113 7.17 -15.97 8.56
N THR A 114 7.61 -15.78 7.32
CA THR A 114 8.78 -14.97 6.98
C THR A 114 8.33 -13.57 6.56
N GLN A 115 8.84 -12.53 7.20
CA GLN A 115 8.55 -11.16 6.81
C GLN A 115 9.09 -10.89 5.39
N MET A 116 8.25 -10.31 4.54
CA MET A 116 8.61 -9.97 3.17
C MET A 116 9.59 -8.79 3.12
N ALA A 117 10.43 -8.79 2.09
CA ALA A 117 11.30 -7.65 1.76
C ALA A 117 10.56 -6.63 0.87
N GLY A 118 11.16 -5.45 0.71
CA GLY A 118 10.63 -4.40 -0.18
C GLY A 118 9.70 -3.39 0.51
N GLU A 119 9.45 -3.51 1.81
CA GLU A 119 8.61 -2.56 2.56
C GLU A 119 9.37 -1.38 3.18
N GLY A 120 10.69 -1.44 3.21
CA GLY A 120 11.55 -0.47 3.90
C GLY A 120 12.36 0.41 2.97
N ALA A 121 13.22 1.21 3.57
CA ALA A 121 14.05 2.20 2.87
C ALA A 121 15.32 1.63 2.23
N GLY A 122 15.64 0.34 2.44
CA GLY A 122 16.80 -0.28 1.83
C GLY A 122 18.09 0.55 1.97
N TRP A 123 18.76 0.79 0.86
CA TRP A 123 20.01 1.54 0.81
C TRP A 123 19.86 3.06 1.08
N LEU A 124 18.65 3.64 1.03
CA LEU A 124 18.42 5.01 1.48
C LEU A 124 18.66 5.23 2.98
N GLY A 125 18.66 4.16 3.75
CA GLY A 125 18.86 4.22 5.19
C GLY A 125 17.56 4.35 5.99
N SER A 126 17.62 3.93 7.27
CA SER A 126 16.45 3.75 8.14
C SER A 126 15.65 5.02 8.41
N LYS A 127 16.23 6.20 8.21
CA LYS A 127 15.51 7.48 8.38
C LYS A 127 14.32 7.64 7.42
N TYR A 128 14.28 6.86 6.33
CA TYR A 128 13.21 6.84 5.34
C TYR A 128 12.34 5.57 5.44
N ASP A 129 12.56 4.71 6.45
CA ASP A 129 11.67 3.58 6.70
C ASP A 129 10.26 4.08 7.05
N PRO A 130 9.18 3.60 6.40
CA PRO A 130 7.83 3.93 6.78
C PRO A 130 7.54 3.51 8.22
N ILE A 131 6.88 4.37 8.99
CA ILE A 131 6.47 4.03 10.36
C ILE A 131 5.41 2.94 10.29
N LEU A 132 5.68 1.82 10.95
CA LEU A 132 4.72 0.73 11.05
C LEU A 132 3.70 1.01 12.16
N VAL A 133 2.45 1.20 11.76
CA VAL A 133 1.31 1.25 12.67
C VAL A 133 0.70 -0.15 12.71
N ARG A 134 0.74 -0.79 13.88
CA ARG A 134 0.27 -2.16 14.07
C ARG A 134 -1.11 -2.17 14.68
N THR A 135 -1.90 -3.15 14.28
CA THR A 135 -3.04 -3.58 15.10
C THR A 135 -2.54 -4.39 16.28
N PRO A 136 -3.24 -4.35 17.44
CA PRO A 136 -2.89 -5.19 18.57
C PRO A 136 -2.76 -6.66 18.18
N ALA A 137 -1.71 -7.32 18.65
CA ALA A 137 -1.52 -8.75 18.46
C ALA A 137 -2.70 -9.55 19.05
N GLY A 138 -3.12 -10.62 18.36
CA GLY A 138 -4.17 -11.52 18.84
C GLY A 138 -5.61 -11.09 18.57
N GLN A 139 -5.84 -10.03 17.81
CA GLN A 139 -7.18 -9.74 17.31
C GLN A 139 -7.57 -10.77 16.24
N PRO A 140 -8.73 -11.41 16.39
CA PRO A 140 -9.17 -12.36 15.40
C PRO A 140 -9.38 -11.64 14.07
N TYR A 141 -8.98 -12.34 13.06
CA TYR A 141 -9.15 -12.13 11.70
C TYR A 141 -10.61 -11.82 11.36
N GLY A 142 -10.87 -10.67 10.72
CA GLY A 142 -12.23 -10.20 10.45
C GLY A 142 -12.95 -9.61 11.67
N GLY A 143 -12.28 -9.48 12.82
CA GLY A 143 -12.78 -8.69 13.94
C GLY A 143 -12.65 -7.20 13.66
N VAL A 144 -13.47 -6.41 14.34
CA VAL A 144 -13.38 -4.94 14.36
C VAL A 144 -12.01 -4.58 14.91
N ASN A 145 -11.11 -4.18 14.04
CA ASN A 145 -9.89 -3.53 14.47
C ASN A 145 -10.24 -2.10 14.85
N ARG A 146 -10.64 -1.96 16.08
CA ARG A 146 -10.55 -0.66 16.69
C ARG A 146 -9.06 -0.35 16.78
N TYR A 147 -8.59 0.58 15.99
CA TYR A 147 -7.32 1.28 16.24
C TYR A 147 -7.48 2.11 17.53
N THR A 148 -8.19 1.54 18.49
CA THR A 148 -8.41 2.13 19.79
C THR A 148 -7.16 1.89 20.61
N ASP A 149 -6.39 2.92 20.75
CA ASP A 149 -6.04 3.47 22.03
C ASP A 149 -5.11 2.71 22.98
N ARG A 150 -4.92 1.40 22.90
CA ARG A 150 -4.09 0.75 23.91
C ARG A 150 -2.59 0.92 23.66
N GLU A 151 -2.17 1.05 22.41
CA GLU A 151 -0.76 1.32 22.10
C GLU A 151 -0.47 2.83 21.87
N LEU A 152 -1.48 3.60 21.46
CA LEU A 152 -1.38 5.05 21.29
C LEU A 152 -2.01 5.81 22.47
N ASN A 153 -2.89 5.21 23.26
CA ASN A 153 -3.20 5.64 24.61
C ASN A 153 -2.10 5.12 25.52
N LEU A 154 -0.94 5.66 25.36
CA LEU A 154 -0.21 5.95 26.57
C LEU A 154 -1.20 6.65 27.47
N LYS A 155 -1.62 5.98 28.56
CA LYS A 155 -2.18 6.65 29.73
C LYS A 155 -1.08 7.60 30.22
N LEU A 156 -0.87 8.65 29.44
CA LEU A 156 -0.07 9.78 29.84
C LEU A 156 -0.93 10.55 30.85
N ASN A 157 -1.05 10.00 32.07
CA ASN A 157 -1.17 10.82 33.25
C ASN A 157 0.12 11.69 33.44
N LEU A 158 0.85 11.94 32.35
CA LEU A 158 1.97 12.86 32.32
C LEU A 158 1.39 14.16 31.80
N GLU A 159 1.34 15.15 32.68
CA GLU A 159 1.10 16.54 32.28
C GLU A 159 2.05 16.89 31.13
N LYS A 160 1.55 17.63 30.15
CA LYS A 160 2.33 18.06 28.97
C LYS A 160 3.67 18.66 29.37
N SER A 161 3.68 19.45 30.47
CA SER A 161 4.89 20.05 31.06
C SER A 161 5.97 19.02 31.39
N ARG A 162 5.62 17.90 32.00
CA ARG A 162 6.60 16.84 32.37
C ARG A 162 7.19 16.11 31.15
N VAL A 163 6.48 16.07 30.04
CA VAL A 163 7.00 15.51 28.80
C VAL A 163 7.93 16.50 28.13
N ASP A 164 7.56 17.78 28.13
CA ASP A 164 8.39 18.86 27.59
C ASP A 164 9.68 19.01 28.42
N ASP A 165 9.63 18.90 29.76
CA ASP A 165 10.81 18.93 30.63
C ASP A 165 11.76 17.75 30.36
N ARG A 166 11.22 16.54 30.16
CA ARG A 166 12.04 15.37 29.81
C ARG A 166 12.65 15.50 28.43
N ARG A 167 11.93 16.07 27.47
CA ARG A 167 12.44 16.37 26.14
C ARG A 167 13.60 17.35 26.20
N THR A 168 13.45 18.44 26.93
CA THR A 168 14.50 19.46 27.12
C THR A 168 15.74 18.84 27.79
N LEU A 169 15.54 17.99 28.78
CA LEU A 169 16.65 17.29 29.45
C LEU A 169 17.38 16.32 28.52
N LEU A 170 16.65 15.56 27.69
CA LEU A 170 17.24 14.67 26.67
C LEU A 170 18.02 15.47 25.65
N GLU A 171 17.47 16.59 25.14
CA GLU A 171 18.15 17.47 24.17
C GLU A 171 19.46 18.08 24.79
N GLN A 172 19.45 18.41 26.06
CA GLN A 172 20.65 18.90 26.77
C GLN A 172 21.72 17.80 26.92
N LEU A 173 21.29 16.57 27.25
CA LEU A 173 22.20 15.42 27.36
C LEU A 173 22.76 15.04 25.98
N ASP A 174 21.94 15.04 24.94
CA ASP A 174 22.36 14.72 23.56
C ASP A 174 23.32 15.76 23.00
N ASN A 175 23.08 17.06 23.24
CA ASN A 175 24.00 18.13 22.85
C ASN A 175 25.35 18.01 23.55
N THR A 176 25.36 17.54 24.80
CA THR A 176 26.58 17.34 25.57
C THR A 176 27.35 16.09 25.09
N LEU A 177 26.64 15.03 24.69
CA LEU A 177 27.22 13.77 24.19
C LEU A 177 27.53 13.84 22.70
N GLY A 178 26.73 14.55 21.91
CA GLY A 178 26.84 14.67 20.45
C GLY A 178 28.08 15.42 19.98
N GLN A 179 28.61 16.35 20.81
CA GLN A 179 29.90 17.04 20.51
C GLN A 179 31.12 16.10 20.49
N ARG A 180 30.95 14.82 20.88
CA ARG A 180 32.01 13.80 20.89
C ARG A 180 31.93 12.77 19.79
N ARG A 181 30.94 12.84 18.87
CA ARG A 181 30.69 11.77 17.86
C ARG A 181 30.65 12.34 16.45
N GLY A 182 31.57 11.89 15.61
CA GLY A 182 31.77 12.36 14.23
C GLY A 182 30.98 11.64 13.14
N SER A 183 29.92 10.86 13.43
CA SER A 183 29.06 10.21 12.42
C SER A 183 27.69 9.87 13.01
N GLU A 184 26.67 9.88 12.17
CA GLU A 184 25.28 9.49 12.54
C GLU A 184 25.26 8.02 13.04
N THR A 185 24.99 7.82 14.31
CA THR A 185 25.01 6.51 14.98
C THR A 185 23.60 5.90 15.05
N GLU A 186 23.50 4.58 15.36
CA GLU A 186 22.21 3.94 15.66
C GLU A 186 21.44 4.67 16.79
N TYR A 187 22.13 5.34 17.70
CA TYR A 187 21.54 6.15 18.75
C TYR A 187 20.83 7.39 18.20
N ASP A 188 21.40 8.06 17.20
CA ASP A 188 20.77 9.24 16.58
C ASP A 188 19.48 8.86 15.84
N GLN A 189 19.43 7.66 15.31
CA GLN A 189 18.23 7.11 14.66
C GLN A 189 17.15 6.79 15.70
N LEU A 190 17.50 6.13 16.81
CA LEU A 190 16.57 5.80 17.89
C LEU A 190 16.00 7.08 18.52
N ASP A 191 16.81 8.09 18.68
CA ASP A 191 16.44 9.38 19.25
C ASP A 191 15.51 10.16 18.32
N ARG A 192 15.75 10.10 17.01
CA ARG A 192 14.84 10.67 16.01
C ARG A 192 13.48 10.01 16.04
N TYR A 193 13.41 8.67 16.11
CA TYR A 193 12.15 7.94 16.26
C TYR A 193 11.43 8.28 17.57
N ARG A 194 12.17 8.44 18.67
CA ARG A 194 11.61 8.86 19.96
C ARG A 194 11.05 10.27 19.90
N ARG A 195 11.78 11.22 19.31
CA ARG A 195 11.29 12.60 19.10
C ARG A 195 10.05 12.63 18.23
N MET A 196 10.08 11.96 17.10
CA MET A 196 8.93 11.87 16.19
C MET A 196 7.72 11.22 16.89
N ALA A 197 7.92 10.14 17.64
CA ALA A 197 6.87 9.51 18.42
C ALA A 197 6.31 10.46 19.50
N ALA A 198 7.18 11.21 20.19
CA ALA A 198 6.75 12.20 21.16
C ALA A 198 5.95 13.35 20.52
N ASP A 199 6.39 13.86 19.38
CA ASP A 199 5.70 14.91 18.64
C ASP A 199 4.33 14.43 18.12
N MET A 200 4.25 13.18 17.64
CA MET A 200 2.97 12.56 17.25
C MET A 200 2.01 12.42 18.46
N LEU A 201 2.52 12.11 19.64
CA LEU A 201 1.72 11.92 20.85
C LEU A 201 1.27 13.25 21.50
N LEU A 202 2.05 14.33 21.37
CA LEU A 202 1.84 15.56 22.12
C LEU A 202 0.87 16.56 21.47
N GLY A 203 0.23 16.26 20.37
CA GLY A 203 -0.80 17.13 19.84
C GLY A 203 -0.75 17.40 18.34
N SER A 204 -0.02 16.57 17.60
CA SER A 204 -0.01 16.68 16.12
C SER A 204 -1.38 16.40 15.52
N PRO A 205 -1.69 16.94 14.32
CA PRO A 205 -2.89 16.56 13.54
C PRO A 205 -3.00 15.05 13.36
N VAL A 206 -1.86 14.37 13.23
CA VAL A 206 -1.76 12.91 13.05
C VAL A 206 -2.35 12.15 14.25
N ARG A 207 -2.15 12.62 15.49
CA ARG A 207 -2.78 11.99 16.66
C ARG A 207 -4.30 11.93 16.53
N LYS A 208 -4.92 13.02 16.07
CA LYS A 208 -6.38 13.06 15.87
C LYS A 208 -6.85 12.10 14.78
N ALA A 209 -5.99 11.83 13.80
CA ALA A 209 -6.31 10.89 12.72
C ALA A 209 -6.52 9.46 13.25
N TYR A 210 -5.79 9.05 14.30
CA TYR A 210 -5.94 7.72 14.90
C TYR A 210 -7.24 7.52 15.69
N ASP A 211 -7.91 8.59 16.10
CA ASP A 211 -9.17 8.50 16.85
C ASP A 211 -10.34 8.29 15.89
N LEU A 212 -10.50 7.05 15.43
CA LEU A 212 -11.55 6.69 14.48
C LEU A 212 -12.96 6.79 15.08
N GLU A 213 -13.08 6.79 16.42
CA GLU A 213 -14.38 6.92 17.08
C GLU A 213 -14.96 8.33 16.93
N LYS A 214 -14.10 9.33 16.70
CA LYS A 214 -14.51 10.71 16.42
C LYS A 214 -14.91 10.97 14.96
N GLU A 215 -14.74 10.00 14.07
CA GLU A 215 -15.26 10.14 12.71
C GLU A 215 -16.78 10.05 12.70
N ASP A 216 -17.43 10.75 11.74
CA ASP A 216 -18.88 10.64 11.55
C ASP A 216 -19.28 9.15 11.43
N PRO A 217 -20.25 8.67 12.22
CA PRO A 217 -20.68 7.27 12.17
C PRO A 217 -21.11 6.82 10.78
N ARG A 218 -21.68 7.72 9.95
CA ARG A 218 -22.07 7.41 8.58
C ARG A 218 -20.87 7.16 7.69
N ILE A 219 -19.80 7.92 7.87
CA ILE A 219 -18.53 7.71 7.15
C ILE A 219 -17.89 6.40 7.61
N ARG A 220 -17.84 6.15 8.92
CA ARG A 220 -17.34 4.87 9.44
C ARG A 220 -18.11 3.69 8.87
N ASP A 221 -19.43 3.78 8.80
CA ASP A 221 -20.26 2.73 8.24
C ASP A 221 -19.99 2.51 6.74
N MET A 222 -19.75 3.56 5.97
CA MET A 222 -19.36 3.42 4.55
C MET A 222 -18.17 2.48 4.36
N TYR A 223 -17.10 2.65 5.15
CA TYR A 223 -15.90 1.81 5.08
C TYR A 223 -16.13 0.39 5.60
N GLY A 224 -17.06 0.21 6.50
CA GLY A 224 -17.36 -1.06 7.15
C GLY A 224 -16.48 -1.39 8.35
N ASP A 225 -17.04 -2.20 9.25
CA ASP A 225 -16.44 -2.55 10.52
C ASP A 225 -15.57 -3.82 10.40
N HIS A 226 -14.56 -3.75 9.55
CA HIS A 226 -13.60 -4.82 9.28
C HIS A 226 -12.20 -4.23 9.02
N MET A 227 -11.18 -5.06 9.12
CA MET A 227 -9.78 -4.62 9.01
C MET A 227 -9.50 -3.77 7.76
N GLY A 228 -9.92 -4.24 6.58
CA GLY A 228 -9.69 -3.49 5.34
C GLY A 228 -10.34 -2.12 5.36
N GLY A 229 -11.59 -2.01 5.83
CA GLY A 229 -12.31 -0.74 5.93
C GLY A 229 -11.67 0.22 6.92
N GLN A 230 -11.38 -0.25 8.13
CA GLN A 230 -10.74 0.58 9.16
C GLN A 230 -9.34 1.04 8.74
N THR A 231 -8.58 0.17 8.04
CA THR A 231 -7.26 0.53 7.51
C THR A 231 -7.38 1.63 6.47
N LEU A 232 -8.32 1.55 5.52
CA LEU A 232 -8.50 2.59 4.50
C LEU A 232 -9.10 3.89 5.08
N LEU A 233 -9.98 3.81 6.07
CA LEU A 233 -10.46 4.99 6.80
C LEU A 233 -9.30 5.71 7.49
N LEU A 234 -8.45 4.97 8.20
CA LEU A 234 -7.27 5.56 8.83
C LEU A 234 -6.31 6.14 7.78
N SER A 235 -6.16 5.49 6.62
CA SER A 235 -5.33 6.01 5.52
C SER A 235 -5.81 7.38 5.07
N ARG A 236 -7.11 7.55 4.82
CA ARG A 236 -7.68 8.84 4.45
C ARG A 236 -7.43 9.90 5.53
N ARG A 237 -7.67 9.58 6.79
CA ARG A 237 -7.47 10.50 7.92
C ARG A 237 -6.00 10.90 8.09
N LEU A 238 -5.06 10.00 7.84
CA LEU A 238 -3.62 10.30 7.89
C LEU A 238 -3.21 11.23 6.73
N VAL A 239 -3.72 11.00 5.52
CA VAL A 239 -3.48 11.90 4.38
C VAL A 239 -4.08 13.27 4.66
N GLU A 240 -5.31 13.35 5.17
CA GLU A 240 -5.97 14.60 5.59
C GLU A 240 -5.17 15.33 6.69
N ALA A 241 -4.46 14.60 7.55
CA ALA A 241 -3.56 15.15 8.56
C ALA A 241 -2.18 15.55 8.02
N GLY A 242 -1.93 15.40 6.71
CA GLY A 242 -0.71 15.81 6.03
C GLY A 242 0.37 14.73 5.91
N VAL A 243 0.05 13.45 6.19
CA VAL A 243 0.99 12.34 5.94
C VAL A 243 1.13 12.14 4.43
N PRO A 244 2.32 12.34 3.83
CA PRO A 244 2.47 12.33 2.38
C PRO A 244 2.26 10.96 1.76
N VAL A 245 2.63 9.88 2.45
CA VAL A 245 2.55 8.52 1.91
C VAL A 245 1.99 7.56 2.94
N VAL A 246 0.95 6.84 2.54
CA VAL A 246 0.35 5.78 3.35
C VAL A 246 0.31 4.48 2.56
N GLN A 247 1.03 3.47 3.03
CA GLN A 247 0.99 2.12 2.50
C GLN A 247 0.03 1.28 3.33
N ALA A 248 -1.11 0.93 2.75
CA ALA A 248 -2.19 0.22 3.41
C ALA A 248 -2.43 -1.16 2.80
N LEU A 249 -2.59 -2.17 3.66
CA LEU A 249 -3.01 -3.50 3.24
C LEU A 249 -4.52 -3.62 3.35
N CYS A 250 -5.22 -3.67 2.22
CA CYS A 250 -6.65 -3.89 2.17
C CYS A 250 -6.94 -5.39 2.09
N SER A 251 -7.08 -6.03 3.24
CA SER A 251 -7.40 -7.46 3.32
C SER A 251 -8.59 -7.68 4.26
N ALA A 252 -9.37 -8.73 3.96
CA ALA A 252 -10.41 -9.19 4.86
C ALA A 252 -9.80 -9.82 6.11
N GLY A 253 -8.52 -10.06 6.05
CA GLY A 253 -7.99 -10.78 7.07
C GLY A 253 -6.48 -11.09 7.06
N ASP A 254 -5.95 -12.21 7.69
CA ASP A 254 -4.55 -12.58 7.97
C ASP A 254 -3.65 -12.75 6.75
N LEU A 255 -2.61 -11.96 6.62
CA LEU A 255 -1.59 -12.09 5.59
C LEU A 255 -0.39 -12.95 6.03
N ALA A 256 -0.49 -13.62 7.17
CA ALA A 256 0.60 -14.48 7.66
C ALA A 256 0.84 -15.73 6.80
N GLY A 257 0.08 -15.89 5.73
CA GLY A 257 0.13 -17.08 4.86
C GLY A 257 -0.69 -18.26 5.40
N GLY A 258 -0.87 -19.27 4.62
CA GLY A 258 -1.63 -20.46 5.00
C GLY A 258 -3.12 -20.36 4.70
N GLY A 259 -3.97 -21.02 5.44
CA GLY A 259 -5.39 -21.18 5.13
C GLY A 259 -6.30 -19.99 5.44
N GLY A 260 -5.75 -18.81 5.71
CA GLY A 260 -6.50 -17.64 6.13
C GLY A 260 -7.28 -16.90 5.03
N ASP A 261 -7.87 -15.77 5.39
CA ASP A 261 -8.61 -14.89 4.48
C ASP A 261 -7.66 -13.93 3.74
N ASN A 262 -6.73 -14.48 3.01
CA ASN A 262 -5.79 -13.76 2.15
C ASN A 262 -6.10 -13.98 0.66
N TRP A 263 -5.44 -13.20 -0.18
CA TRP A 263 -5.62 -13.26 -1.63
C TRP A 263 -4.93 -14.46 -2.30
N ASP A 264 -4.19 -15.27 -1.53
CA ASP A 264 -3.49 -16.47 -2.00
C ASP A 264 -4.43 -17.67 -2.04
N THR A 265 -5.20 -17.79 -3.12
CA THR A 265 -6.33 -18.70 -3.24
C THR A 265 -6.02 -19.92 -4.10
N HIS A 266 -5.01 -20.71 -3.74
CA HIS A 266 -4.67 -21.99 -4.39
C HIS A 266 -5.77 -23.05 -4.29
N ARG A 267 -6.76 -22.86 -3.41
CA ARG A 267 -7.90 -23.76 -3.20
C ARG A 267 -9.16 -22.95 -2.94
N GLY A 268 -10.29 -23.43 -3.44
CA GLY A 268 -11.59 -22.82 -3.18
C GLY A 268 -11.63 -21.33 -3.50
N HIS A 269 -11.06 -20.95 -4.63
CA HIS A 269 -10.93 -19.55 -5.05
C HIS A 269 -12.27 -18.81 -5.05
N PHE A 270 -13.28 -19.39 -5.66
CA PHE A 270 -14.55 -18.70 -5.89
C PHE A 270 -15.32 -18.42 -4.59
N PRO A 271 -15.55 -19.39 -3.69
CA PRO A 271 -16.19 -19.11 -2.40
C PRO A 271 -15.42 -18.06 -1.57
N LYS A 272 -14.09 -18.21 -1.45
CA LYS A 272 -13.27 -17.23 -0.71
C LYS A 272 -13.40 -15.82 -1.28
N MET A 273 -13.30 -15.69 -2.60
CA MET A 273 -13.43 -14.39 -3.26
C MET A 273 -14.82 -13.80 -3.06
N LYS A 274 -15.88 -14.57 -3.33
CA LYS A 274 -17.28 -14.14 -3.28
C LYS A 274 -17.73 -13.77 -1.87
N ASP A 275 -17.44 -14.63 -0.89
CA ASP A 275 -18.08 -14.55 0.42
C ASP A 275 -17.24 -13.75 1.44
N ARG A 276 -15.94 -13.55 1.16
CA ARG A 276 -15.02 -12.94 2.13
C ARG A 276 -14.19 -11.77 1.56
N LEU A 277 -13.42 -12.02 0.51
CA LEU A 277 -12.37 -11.07 0.10
C LEU A 277 -12.95 -9.89 -0.70
N LEU A 278 -13.77 -10.18 -1.71
CA LEU A 278 -14.31 -9.14 -2.58
C LEU A 278 -15.32 -8.22 -1.89
N PRO A 279 -16.23 -8.69 -1.02
CA PRO A 279 -17.13 -7.78 -0.30
C PRO A 279 -16.41 -6.75 0.57
N VAL A 280 -15.35 -7.18 1.27
CA VAL A 280 -14.52 -6.27 2.08
C VAL A 280 -13.78 -5.27 1.20
N PHE A 281 -13.14 -5.75 0.13
CA PHE A 281 -12.41 -4.92 -0.82
C PHE A 281 -13.33 -3.92 -1.53
N ASP A 282 -14.46 -4.37 -2.04
CA ASP A 282 -15.42 -3.53 -2.77
C ASP A 282 -15.95 -2.39 -1.90
N ARG A 283 -16.37 -2.71 -0.67
CA ARG A 283 -16.89 -1.72 0.27
C ARG A 283 -15.81 -0.72 0.68
N ALA A 284 -14.67 -1.19 1.13
CA ALA A 284 -13.61 -0.34 1.66
C ALA A 284 -13.01 0.60 0.60
N VAL A 285 -12.76 0.07 -0.61
CA VAL A 285 -12.19 0.87 -1.71
C VAL A 285 -13.21 1.86 -2.25
N SER A 286 -14.47 1.45 -2.44
CA SER A 286 -15.53 2.36 -2.85
C SER A 286 -15.72 3.51 -1.86
N ALA A 287 -15.68 3.21 -0.55
CA ALA A 287 -15.75 4.22 0.49
C ALA A 287 -14.58 5.20 0.43
N LEU A 288 -13.35 4.70 0.24
CA LEU A 288 -12.18 5.56 0.11
C LEU A 288 -12.29 6.53 -1.06
N LEU A 289 -12.68 6.05 -2.24
CA LEU A 289 -12.84 6.89 -3.43
C LEU A 289 -13.93 7.94 -3.24
N ALA A 290 -15.08 7.54 -2.68
CA ALA A 290 -16.19 8.45 -2.41
C ALA A 290 -15.83 9.50 -1.34
N ASP A 291 -15.15 9.09 -0.25
CA ASP A 291 -14.78 10.00 0.84
C ASP A 291 -13.72 11.02 0.40
N LEU A 292 -12.71 10.58 -0.37
CA LEU A 292 -11.72 11.48 -0.97
C LEU A 292 -12.38 12.49 -1.92
N GLU A 293 -13.34 12.05 -2.75
CA GLU A 293 -14.08 12.92 -3.66
C GLU A 293 -14.96 13.92 -2.90
N MET A 294 -15.75 13.45 -1.94
CA MET A 294 -16.63 14.31 -1.13
C MET A 294 -15.88 15.41 -0.38
N ARG A 295 -14.62 15.15 -0.04
CA ARG A 295 -13.73 16.11 0.65
C ARG A 295 -12.91 16.98 -0.31
N GLY A 296 -13.03 16.78 -1.62
CA GLY A 296 -12.20 17.46 -2.61
C GLY A 296 -10.72 17.08 -2.55
N MET A 297 -10.40 15.91 -1.98
CA MET A 297 -9.02 15.44 -1.80
C MET A 297 -8.53 14.54 -2.93
N LEU A 298 -9.43 14.01 -3.77
CA LEU A 298 -9.06 13.01 -4.77
C LEU A 298 -8.08 13.55 -5.82
N ASP A 299 -8.23 14.80 -6.23
CA ASP A 299 -7.35 15.41 -7.23
C ASP A 299 -5.91 15.58 -6.73
N GLU A 300 -5.74 15.72 -5.41
CA GLU A 300 -4.42 15.88 -4.75
C GLU A 300 -3.91 14.58 -4.11
N THR A 301 -4.67 13.50 -4.16
CA THR A 301 -4.33 12.21 -3.55
C THR A 301 -4.28 11.12 -4.60
N LEU A 302 -3.10 10.62 -4.89
CA LEU A 302 -2.94 9.46 -5.77
C LEU A 302 -3.21 8.17 -5.00
N VAL A 303 -4.21 7.40 -5.43
CA VAL A 303 -4.51 6.06 -4.94
C VAL A 303 -3.97 5.03 -5.92
N VAL A 304 -3.08 4.15 -5.47
CA VAL A 304 -2.44 3.10 -6.30
C VAL A 304 -2.77 1.73 -5.72
N PHE A 305 -3.33 0.85 -6.54
CA PHE A 305 -3.60 -0.54 -6.18
C PHE A 305 -2.43 -1.41 -6.61
N LEU A 306 -1.74 -2.01 -5.65
CA LEU A 306 -0.62 -2.91 -5.90
C LEU A 306 -0.94 -4.34 -5.46
N THR A 307 -0.29 -5.30 -6.08
CA THR A 307 -0.31 -6.73 -5.72
C THR A 307 1.04 -7.34 -6.10
N ASP A 308 1.35 -8.51 -5.60
CA ASP A 308 2.58 -9.23 -5.93
C ASP A 308 2.61 -9.77 -7.37
N PHE A 309 1.48 -10.30 -7.84
CA PHE A 309 1.27 -10.82 -9.21
C PHE A 309 -0.22 -11.13 -9.43
N GLY A 310 -0.53 -11.63 -10.61
CA GLY A 310 -1.84 -12.18 -10.97
C GLY A 310 -2.00 -13.64 -10.54
N ARG A 311 -3.10 -14.24 -10.97
CA ARG A 311 -3.41 -15.65 -10.75
C ARG A 311 -3.55 -16.37 -12.07
N THR A 312 -3.19 -17.67 -12.10
CA THR A 312 -3.27 -18.47 -13.31
C THR A 312 -4.64 -18.36 -13.97
N PRO A 313 -4.66 -18.12 -15.30
CA PRO A 313 -5.92 -18.07 -16.03
C PRO A 313 -6.71 -19.37 -15.91
N LYS A 314 -6.04 -20.53 -16.01
CA LYS A 314 -6.67 -21.84 -15.84
C LYS A 314 -6.87 -22.18 -14.37
N ILE A 315 -8.07 -22.62 -14.03
CA ILE A 315 -8.43 -23.09 -12.70
C ILE A 315 -7.73 -24.44 -12.46
N ASN A 316 -7.11 -24.61 -11.30
CA ASN A 316 -6.44 -25.84 -10.93
C ASN A 316 -7.41 -26.89 -10.38
N ASN A 317 -6.92 -28.12 -10.14
CA ASN A 317 -7.76 -29.25 -9.70
C ASN A 317 -8.37 -29.08 -8.30
N ASN A 318 -7.94 -28.08 -7.53
CA ASN A 318 -8.49 -27.75 -6.20
C ASN A 318 -9.52 -26.61 -6.25
N GLY A 319 -10.01 -26.24 -7.45
CA GLY A 319 -10.90 -25.10 -7.64
C GLY A 319 -10.23 -23.76 -7.26
N GLY A 320 -8.91 -23.72 -7.35
CA GLY A 320 -8.08 -22.57 -7.04
C GLY A 320 -7.38 -21.99 -8.26
N ARG A 321 -6.55 -20.96 -8.00
CA ARG A 321 -5.68 -20.36 -9.01
C ARG A 321 -4.30 -20.14 -8.40
N ASP A 322 -3.27 -20.56 -9.12
CA ASP A 322 -1.88 -20.47 -8.69
C ASP A 322 -1.26 -19.12 -9.07
N HIS A 323 -0.01 -18.92 -8.74
CA HIS A 323 0.71 -17.68 -9.03
C HIS A 323 0.93 -17.48 -10.53
N HIS A 324 0.72 -16.26 -11.00
CA HIS A 324 0.91 -15.93 -12.42
C HIS A 324 1.42 -14.50 -12.59
N PRO A 325 2.73 -14.31 -12.68
CA PRO A 325 3.32 -12.98 -12.90
C PRO A 325 3.25 -12.52 -14.37
N GLY A 326 2.91 -13.40 -15.31
CA GLY A 326 2.92 -13.14 -16.75
C GLY A 326 1.98 -12.04 -17.20
N VAL A 327 0.84 -11.84 -16.53
CA VAL A 327 -0.02 -10.66 -16.70
C VAL A 327 -0.97 -10.49 -15.52
N TYR A 328 -1.16 -9.24 -15.09
CA TYR A 328 -2.15 -8.89 -14.09
C TYR A 328 -2.63 -7.44 -14.26
N SER A 329 -3.70 -7.10 -13.55
CA SER A 329 -4.29 -5.77 -13.63
C SER A 329 -4.10 -5.01 -12.32
N LEU A 330 -3.76 -3.72 -12.46
CA LEU A 330 -3.73 -2.71 -11.40
C LEU A 330 -4.72 -1.60 -11.71
N ALA A 331 -4.94 -0.71 -10.76
CA ALA A 331 -5.72 0.49 -10.95
C ALA A 331 -5.06 1.69 -10.24
N LEU A 332 -5.23 2.88 -10.80
CA LEU A 332 -4.83 4.14 -10.21
C LEU A 332 -6.03 5.09 -10.21
N ALA A 333 -6.09 6.00 -9.24
CA ALA A 333 -7.13 7.05 -9.18
C ALA A 333 -6.58 8.33 -8.55
N GLY A 334 -7.07 9.47 -8.98
CA GLY A 334 -6.70 10.77 -8.43
C GLY A 334 -5.26 11.20 -8.72
N GLY A 335 -4.79 12.24 -8.03
CA GLY A 335 -3.41 12.74 -8.18
C GLY A 335 -3.03 13.11 -9.61
N GLY A 336 -3.96 13.68 -10.40
CA GLY A 336 -3.73 14.05 -11.80
C GLY A 336 -3.87 12.90 -12.81
N ILE A 337 -4.14 11.66 -12.37
CA ILE A 337 -4.43 10.53 -13.26
C ILE A 337 -5.84 10.69 -13.83
N ARG A 338 -5.94 10.64 -15.16
CA ARG A 338 -7.24 10.70 -15.84
C ARG A 338 -8.00 9.38 -15.65
N GLY A 339 -9.16 9.44 -15.03
CA GLY A 339 -10.04 8.28 -14.83
C GLY A 339 -10.80 7.87 -16.09
N GLY A 340 -11.59 6.79 -15.97
CA GLY A 340 -12.45 6.28 -17.04
C GLY A 340 -11.71 5.67 -18.22
N GLN A 341 -10.47 5.24 -18.05
CA GLN A 341 -9.64 4.69 -19.12
C GLN A 341 -9.05 3.31 -18.80
N VAL A 342 -8.68 2.60 -19.84
CA VAL A 342 -7.97 1.32 -19.77
C VAL A 342 -6.66 1.42 -20.56
N TYR A 343 -5.55 1.10 -19.93
CA TYR A 343 -4.25 1.01 -20.57
C TYR A 343 -3.87 -0.46 -20.75
N GLY A 344 -3.47 -0.81 -21.96
CA GLY A 344 -3.08 -2.15 -22.31
C GLY A 344 -4.20 -3.18 -22.26
N SER A 345 -3.90 -4.39 -22.66
CA SER A 345 -4.83 -5.52 -22.61
C SER A 345 -4.08 -6.81 -22.38
N SER A 346 -4.73 -7.78 -21.73
CA SER A 346 -4.29 -9.17 -21.75
C SER A 346 -4.94 -9.93 -22.91
N ASP A 347 -4.39 -11.09 -23.27
CA ASP A 347 -4.89 -11.96 -24.31
C ASP A 347 -6.30 -12.51 -23.99
N ARG A 348 -6.87 -13.26 -24.90
CA ARG A 348 -8.24 -13.81 -24.76
C ARG A 348 -8.41 -14.72 -23.54
N LYS A 349 -7.33 -15.32 -23.04
CA LYS A 349 -7.32 -16.19 -21.85
C LYS A 349 -6.86 -15.46 -20.58
N GLY A 350 -6.31 -14.26 -20.69
CA GLY A 350 -5.70 -13.54 -19.58
C GLY A 350 -4.37 -14.15 -19.13
N ALA A 351 -3.60 -14.70 -20.08
CA ALA A 351 -2.34 -15.37 -19.83
C ALA A 351 -1.12 -14.49 -20.06
N GLU A 352 -1.18 -13.60 -21.04
CA GLU A 352 -0.07 -12.75 -21.44
C GLU A 352 -0.58 -11.35 -21.81
N PRO A 353 0.27 -10.32 -21.82
CA PRO A 353 -0.08 -9.02 -22.40
C PRO A 353 -0.32 -9.17 -23.92
N ALA A 354 -1.42 -8.62 -24.40
CA ALA A 354 -1.74 -8.55 -25.83
C ALA A 354 -1.41 -7.19 -26.44
N SER A 355 -1.44 -6.14 -25.63
CA SER A 355 -1.04 -4.79 -26.07
C SER A 355 -0.46 -3.99 -24.90
N ASN A 356 0.45 -3.07 -25.22
CA ASN A 356 1.02 -2.11 -24.28
C ASN A 356 1.49 -2.79 -22.97
N ALA A 357 2.31 -3.84 -23.09
CA ALA A 357 2.91 -4.51 -21.94
C ALA A 357 3.68 -3.48 -21.10
N CYS A 358 3.54 -3.56 -19.78
CA CYS A 358 4.27 -2.68 -18.87
C CYS A 358 4.72 -3.46 -17.63
N SER A 359 5.72 -2.92 -16.95
CA SER A 359 6.36 -3.49 -15.77
C SER A 359 5.95 -2.77 -14.49
N PRO A 360 6.23 -3.31 -13.30
CA PRO A 360 6.13 -2.56 -12.05
C PRO A 360 6.97 -1.27 -12.03
N ALA A 361 8.13 -1.24 -12.72
CA ALA A 361 8.94 -0.03 -12.83
C ALA A 361 8.18 1.09 -13.57
N ASP A 362 7.40 0.77 -14.61
CA ASP A 362 6.59 1.77 -15.33
C ASP A 362 5.47 2.33 -14.47
N ILE A 363 4.89 1.50 -13.59
CA ILE A 363 3.93 1.97 -12.57
C ILE A 363 4.62 2.93 -11.59
N HIS A 364 5.83 2.60 -11.11
CA HIS A 364 6.61 3.48 -10.24
C HIS A 364 6.96 4.80 -10.93
N ALA A 365 7.42 4.77 -12.17
CA ALA A 365 7.68 5.97 -12.97
C ALA A 365 6.41 6.84 -13.12
N THR A 366 5.25 6.21 -13.30
CA THR A 366 3.96 6.90 -13.37
C THR A 366 3.63 7.59 -12.04
N VAL A 367 3.86 6.91 -10.92
CA VAL A 367 3.66 7.50 -9.58
C VAL A 367 4.62 8.67 -9.36
N PHE A 368 5.91 8.51 -9.67
CA PHE A 368 6.89 9.60 -9.55
C PHE A 368 6.47 10.82 -10.38
N LYS A 369 6.07 10.62 -11.61
CA LYS A 369 5.57 11.71 -12.47
C LYS A 369 4.34 12.40 -11.87
N ALA A 370 3.38 11.64 -11.36
CA ALA A 370 2.19 12.19 -10.69
C ALA A 370 2.56 13.04 -9.46
N MET A 371 3.62 12.63 -8.74
CA MET A 371 4.16 13.35 -7.57
C MET A 371 5.11 14.49 -7.93
N GLY A 372 5.32 14.80 -9.21
CA GLY A 372 6.25 15.83 -9.67
C GLY A 372 7.73 15.46 -9.49
N ILE A 373 8.03 14.17 -9.34
CA ILE A 373 9.39 13.64 -9.20
C ILE A 373 9.86 13.11 -10.56
N ASP A 374 11.02 13.55 -11.03
CA ASP A 374 11.61 12.99 -12.25
C ASP A 374 12.09 11.56 -11.99
N PRO A 375 11.56 10.53 -12.68
CA PRO A 375 11.97 9.14 -12.50
C PRO A 375 13.47 8.90 -12.78
N ARG A 376 14.10 9.78 -13.54
CA ARG A 376 15.54 9.70 -13.89
C ARG A 376 16.44 10.37 -12.85
N THR A 377 15.87 10.88 -11.76
CA THR A 377 16.67 11.47 -10.67
C THR A 377 17.65 10.45 -10.11
N GLU A 378 18.90 10.86 -9.91
CA GLU A 378 19.92 10.06 -9.27
C GLU A 378 19.97 10.36 -7.77
N LEU A 379 20.01 9.32 -6.96
CA LEU A 379 20.29 9.36 -5.53
C LEU A 379 21.54 8.54 -5.22
N HIS A 380 22.23 8.87 -4.14
CA HIS A 380 23.42 8.15 -3.71
C HIS A 380 23.10 7.29 -2.48
N ASP A 381 23.65 6.10 -2.44
CA ASP A 381 23.61 5.25 -1.26
C ASP A 381 24.57 5.76 -0.17
N VAL A 382 24.63 5.03 0.95
CA VAL A 382 25.52 5.37 2.07
C VAL A 382 27.03 5.27 1.74
N LEU A 383 27.37 4.65 0.61
CA LEU A 383 28.75 4.54 0.12
C LEU A 383 29.04 5.56 -1.00
N GLY A 384 28.09 6.46 -1.29
CA GLY A 384 28.22 7.47 -2.34
C GLY A 384 28.03 6.95 -3.78
N ARG A 385 27.51 5.73 -3.97
CA ARG A 385 27.25 5.17 -5.29
C ARG A 385 25.94 5.75 -5.86
N PRO A 386 25.95 6.27 -7.10
CA PRO A 386 24.75 6.81 -7.72
C PRO A 386 23.79 5.68 -8.17
N PHE A 387 22.50 5.90 -7.96
CA PHE A 387 21.42 5.05 -8.45
C PHE A 387 20.32 5.92 -9.03
N GLN A 388 19.90 5.64 -10.25
CA GLN A 388 18.68 6.20 -10.80
C GLN A 388 17.48 5.61 -10.03
N ILE A 389 16.52 6.43 -9.63
CA ILE A 389 15.44 6.00 -8.75
C ILE A 389 14.44 5.06 -9.42
N CYS A 390 14.36 5.05 -10.74
CA CYS A 390 13.46 4.20 -11.51
C CYS A 390 13.98 3.93 -12.91
N ASP A 391 13.90 2.68 -13.35
CA ASP A 391 14.27 2.25 -14.71
C ASP A 391 13.06 2.23 -15.66
N GLY A 392 11.84 2.51 -15.19
CA GLY A 392 10.61 2.49 -15.96
C GLY A 392 10.30 3.81 -16.64
N GLU A 393 9.35 3.77 -17.57
CA GLU A 393 8.81 4.95 -18.27
C GLU A 393 7.36 5.22 -17.81
N PRO A 394 7.00 6.51 -17.57
CA PRO A 394 5.65 6.84 -17.13
C PRO A 394 4.59 6.47 -18.17
N LEU A 395 3.54 5.78 -17.74
CA LEU A 395 2.40 5.45 -18.59
C LEU A 395 1.62 6.73 -18.98
N PRO A 396 0.99 6.76 -20.17
CA PRO A 396 0.25 7.93 -20.66
C PRO A 396 -1.15 8.02 -20.02
N LEU A 397 -1.22 8.14 -18.70
CA LEU A 397 -2.47 8.14 -17.92
C LEU A 397 -2.92 9.55 -17.48
N PHE A 398 -2.21 10.61 -17.87
CA PHE A 398 -2.45 12.01 -17.48
C PHE A 398 -3.30 12.77 -18.48
#